data_0f233c88e3a26f056da02d1d21806758
#
_entry.id   0f233c88e3a26f056da02d1d21806758
#
_cell.length_a   1.000
_cell.length_b   1.000
_cell.length_c   1.000
_cell.angle_alpha   90.00
_cell.angle_beta   90.00
_cell.angle_gamma   90.00
#
_symmetry.space_group_name_H-M   'P 1'
#
loop_
_entity.id
_entity.type
_entity.pdbx_description
1 polymer ?
#
loop_
_entity_poly.entity_id
_entity_poly.type
_entity_poly.pdbx_seq_one_letter_code
_entity_poly.pdbx_strand_id
1 'polypeptide(L)'
;MLISKPNNERQRKNKWRKKTKHSKQQEPNPIENQALSQEETNLTKELGYEISDTPGIKAHICTLVADNAWQEVYVHSKVTIIDDVFTVISSANLNTRSMEKDTELGIILEAGEVARDLRKQLWGLHTKQNAAANPEGMYNYNVAEDVFDVWGKLLENNRQAKKEKSSKPLYPLRQFFRPNPKVSRAD
;
A
#
# COMPACT_ATOMS: atom_id res chain seq x y z
N MET A 1 -0.41 40.80 19.09
CA MET A 1 -1.16 41.56 18.07
C MET A 1 -1.77 40.54 17.09
N LEU A 2 -3.04 40.22 17.31
CA LEU A 2 -3.77 39.20 16.53
C LEU A 2 -4.54 39.95 15.42
N ILE A 3 -4.23 39.64 14.16
CA ILE A 3 -4.98 40.15 13.00
C ILE A 3 -5.87 39.02 12.50
N SER A 4 -7.17 39.16 12.69
CA SER A 4 -8.21 38.29 12.14
C SER A 4 -8.38 38.55 10.64
N LYS A 5 -8.38 37.48 9.81
CA LYS A 5 -8.78 37.55 8.40
C LYS A 5 -10.27 37.23 8.24
N PRO A 6 -11.00 37.94 7.36
CA PRO A 6 -12.42 37.73 7.20
C PRO A 6 -12.75 36.53 6.34
N ASN A 7 -13.85 35.96 6.72
CA ASN A 7 -14.60 34.80 6.29
C ASN A 7 -14.98 34.84 4.79
N ASN A 8 -14.33 34.04 3.95
CA ASN A 8 -14.64 33.94 2.52
C ASN A 8 -14.99 32.52 2.05
N GLU A 9 -15.24 31.59 3.00
CA GLU A 9 -15.58 30.21 2.67
C GLU A 9 -17.03 29.98 2.20
N ARG A 10 -17.96 30.84 2.63
CA ARG A 10 -19.37 30.70 2.23
C ARG A 10 -19.65 30.99 0.76
N GLN A 11 -18.88 31.88 0.14
CA GLN A 11 -19.06 32.22 -1.28
C GLN A 11 -18.45 31.17 -2.23
N ARG A 12 -17.38 30.48 -1.83
CA ARG A 12 -16.77 29.42 -2.63
C ARG A 12 -17.64 28.17 -2.73
N LYS A 13 -18.32 27.77 -1.65
CA LYS A 13 -19.21 26.59 -1.65
C LYS A 13 -20.44 26.74 -2.54
N ASN A 14 -20.93 27.96 -2.73
CA ASN A 14 -22.10 28.20 -3.61
C ASN A 14 -21.76 28.25 -5.11
N LYS A 15 -20.48 28.51 -5.47
CA LYS A 15 -20.05 28.51 -6.87
C LYS A 15 -19.85 27.10 -7.42
N TRP A 16 -19.49 26.13 -6.57
CA TRP A 16 -19.35 24.72 -6.95
C TRP A 16 -20.70 24.01 -7.13
N ARG A 17 -21.69 24.33 -6.31
CA ARG A 17 -23.02 23.71 -6.38
C ARG A 17 -23.84 24.09 -7.63
N LYS A 18 -23.52 25.20 -8.31
CA LYS A 18 -24.23 25.61 -9.54
C LYS A 18 -23.68 25.02 -10.82
N LYS A 19 -22.49 24.42 -10.83
CA LYS A 19 -21.89 23.80 -12.04
C LYS A 19 -22.24 22.35 -12.27
N THR A 20 -22.85 21.65 -11.31
CA THR A 20 -23.13 20.21 -11.38
C THR A 20 -24.55 19.86 -11.85
N LYS A 21 -25.34 20.83 -12.32
CA LYS A 21 -26.77 20.56 -12.68
C LYS A 21 -27.08 20.46 -14.17
N HIS A 22 -26.09 20.49 -15.08
CA HIS A 22 -26.37 20.33 -16.53
C HIS A 22 -25.26 19.53 -17.24
N SER A 23 -25.01 18.31 -16.82
CA SER A 23 -24.46 17.30 -17.72
C SER A 23 -25.51 16.20 -17.84
N LYS A 24 -26.25 16.20 -18.96
CA LYS A 24 -26.96 15.02 -19.43
C LYS A 24 -25.92 13.92 -19.56
N GLN A 25 -26.01 12.88 -18.74
CA GLN A 25 -25.28 11.63 -18.96
C GLN A 25 -25.71 11.11 -20.35
N GLN A 26 -24.85 11.28 -21.35
CA GLN A 26 -24.94 10.50 -22.56
C GLN A 26 -24.63 9.06 -22.19
N GLU A 27 -25.55 8.15 -22.44
CA GLU A 27 -25.26 6.73 -22.34
C GLU A 27 -24.09 6.41 -23.29
N PRO A 28 -23.07 5.68 -22.82
CA PRO A 28 -21.92 5.38 -23.66
C PRO A 28 -22.33 4.53 -24.85
N ASN A 29 -21.78 4.86 -26.01
CA ASN A 29 -22.03 4.17 -27.28
C ASN A 29 -21.67 2.66 -27.12
N PRO A 30 -22.51 1.72 -27.60
CA PRO A 30 -22.23 0.28 -27.50
C PRO A 30 -20.86 -0.14 -28.06
N ILE A 31 -20.32 0.58 -29.03
CA ILE A 31 -18.99 0.34 -29.61
C ILE A 31 -17.88 0.75 -28.62
N GLU A 32 -18.06 1.87 -27.91
CA GLU A 32 -17.13 2.30 -26.85
C GLU A 32 -17.10 1.32 -25.68
N ASN A 33 -18.26 0.80 -25.28
CA ASN A 33 -18.36 -0.21 -24.23
C ASN A 33 -17.68 -1.53 -24.63
N GLN A 34 -17.74 -1.91 -25.91
CA GLN A 34 -17.07 -3.12 -26.41
C GLN A 34 -15.53 -2.93 -26.48
N ALA A 35 -15.06 -1.76 -26.90
CA ALA A 35 -13.65 -1.43 -26.90
C ALA A 35 -13.06 -1.39 -25.47
N LEU A 36 -13.78 -0.76 -24.53
CA LEU A 36 -13.39 -0.71 -23.11
C LEU A 36 -13.36 -2.11 -22.48
N SER A 37 -14.33 -2.98 -22.79
CA SER A 37 -14.36 -4.36 -22.28
C SER A 37 -13.22 -5.23 -22.85
N GLN A 38 -12.80 -5.02 -24.10
CA GLN A 38 -11.65 -5.71 -24.68
C GLN A 38 -10.33 -5.20 -24.11
N GLU A 39 -10.22 -3.90 -23.85
CA GLU A 39 -9.05 -3.31 -23.23
C GLU A 39 -8.92 -3.76 -21.74
N GLU A 40 -10.05 -3.84 -21.03
CA GLU A 40 -10.12 -4.41 -19.67
C GLU A 40 -9.71 -5.89 -19.66
N THR A 41 -10.12 -6.69 -20.64
CA THR A 41 -9.77 -8.11 -20.77
C THR A 41 -8.28 -8.29 -21.10
N ASN A 42 -7.71 -7.42 -21.92
CA ASN A 42 -6.29 -7.45 -22.26
C ASN A 42 -5.43 -7.01 -21.09
N LEU A 43 -5.82 -5.97 -20.34
CA LEU A 43 -5.18 -5.53 -19.10
C LEU A 43 -5.22 -6.63 -18.02
N THR A 44 -6.33 -7.36 -17.91
CA THR A 44 -6.45 -8.49 -16.95
C THR A 44 -5.53 -9.63 -17.36
N LYS A 45 -5.29 -9.87 -18.64
CA LYS A 45 -4.32 -10.86 -19.13
C LYS A 45 -2.86 -10.43 -18.90
N GLU A 46 -2.55 -9.15 -19.03
CA GLU A 46 -1.20 -8.61 -18.73
C GLU A 46 -0.89 -8.61 -17.23
N LEU A 47 -1.89 -8.57 -16.38
CA LEU A 47 -1.76 -8.51 -14.91
C LEU A 47 -1.87 -9.88 -14.22
N GLY A 48 -2.00 -10.96 -14.98
CA GLY A 48 -2.14 -12.32 -14.49
C GLY A 48 -0.89 -12.97 -13.91
N TYR A 49 0.16 -12.18 -13.61
CA TYR A 49 1.32 -12.67 -12.86
C TYR A 49 1.00 -12.65 -11.37
N GLU A 50 0.75 -13.81 -10.80
CA GLU A 50 0.85 -13.95 -9.35
C GLU A 50 2.33 -14.04 -8.97
N ILE A 51 2.70 -13.43 -7.83
CA ILE A 51 4.09 -13.47 -7.32
C ILE A 51 4.52 -14.93 -7.09
N SER A 52 3.58 -15.80 -6.73
CA SER A 52 3.74 -17.25 -6.63
C SER A 52 4.26 -17.92 -7.91
N ASP A 53 3.98 -17.31 -9.08
CA ASP A 53 4.34 -17.86 -10.39
C ASP A 53 5.75 -17.44 -10.82
N THR A 54 6.42 -16.59 -10.03
CA THR A 54 7.78 -16.12 -10.32
C THR A 54 8.80 -16.95 -9.53
N PRO A 55 9.56 -17.84 -10.18
CA PRO A 55 10.55 -18.68 -9.49
C PRO A 55 11.58 -17.83 -8.73
N GLY A 56 11.85 -18.22 -7.48
CA GLY A 56 12.85 -17.57 -6.63
C GLY A 56 12.37 -16.29 -5.90
N ILE A 57 11.11 -15.89 -6.07
CA ILE A 57 10.53 -14.76 -5.33
C ILE A 57 9.45 -15.27 -4.37
N LYS A 58 9.60 -14.93 -3.10
CA LYS A 58 8.56 -15.04 -2.09
C LYS A 58 8.21 -13.64 -1.59
N ALA A 59 6.93 -13.25 -1.56
CA ALA A 59 6.53 -11.94 -1.07
C ALA A 59 5.17 -11.95 -0.36
N HIS A 60 5.06 -11.16 0.69
CA HIS A 60 3.78 -10.77 1.28
C HIS A 60 3.49 -9.32 0.92
N ILE A 61 2.34 -9.07 0.31
CA ILE A 61 1.85 -7.72 0.05
C ILE A 61 0.72 -7.44 1.03
N CYS A 62 0.87 -6.39 1.83
CA CYS A 62 0.00 -6.10 2.94
C CYS A 62 -0.57 -4.69 2.87
N THR A 63 -1.81 -4.52 3.34
CA THR A 63 -2.40 -3.23 3.66
C THR A 63 -2.40 -3.05 5.17
N LEU A 64 -1.99 -1.88 5.66
CA LEU A 64 -2.10 -1.56 7.07
C LEU A 64 -3.56 -1.24 7.43
N VAL A 65 -3.96 -1.68 8.60
CA VAL A 65 -5.27 -1.41 9.19
C VAL A 65 -5.10 -0.89 10.61
N ALA A 66 -6.12 -0.20 11.11
CA ALA A 66 -6.11 0.29 12.49
C ALA A 66 -6.07 -0.89 13.49
N ASP A 67 -5.42 -0.69 14.62
CA ASP A 67 -5.25 -1.75 15.63
C ASP A 67 -6.57 -2.16 16.30
N ASN A 68 -7.54 -1.26 16.32
CA ASN A 68 -8.84 -1.41 16.98
C ASN A 68 -10.02 -1.58 16.01
N ALA A 69 -9.79 -1.54 14.70
CA ALA A 69 -10.83 -1.64 13.67
C ALA A 69 -10.26 -2.11 12.34
N TRP A 70 -11.10 -2.65 11.45
CA TRP A 70 -10.73 -3.01 10.07
C TRP A 70 -10.60 -1.80 9.13
N GLN A 71 -10.43 -0.60 9.69
CA GLN A 71 -10.23 0.62 8.92
C GLN A 71 -8.82 0.63 8.32
N GLU A 72 -8.72 0.81 7.01
CA GLU A 72 -7.44 0.97 6.34
C GLU A 72 -6.71 2.23 6.77
N VAL A 73 -5.39 2.10 6.95
CA VAL A 73 -4.49 3.20 7.26
C VAL A 73 -3.72 3.55 6.01
N TYR A 74 -3.90 4.78 5.53
CA TYR A 74 -3.13 5.27 4.40
C TYR A 74 -1.73 5.70 4.86
N VAL A 75 -0.71 5.06 4.31
CA VAL A 75 0.70 5.38 4.58
C VAL A 75 1.33 5.96 3.32
N HIS A 76 1.95 7.14 3.44
CA HIS A 76 2.61 7.81 2.31
C HIS A 76 4.13 7.74 2.36
N SER A 77 4.73 7.12 3.36
CA SER A 77 6.18 6.90 3.45
C SER A 77 6.65 5.84 2.45
N LYS A 78 7.79 6.09 1.83
CA LYS A 78 8.48 5.16 0.96
C LYS A 78 9.80 4.81 1.62
N VAL A 79 9.84 3.63 2.21
CA VAL A 79 10.99 3.10 2.94
C VAL A 79 11.32 1.74 2.39
N THR A 80 12.56 1.56 1.99
CA THR A 80 13.10 0.26 1.57
C THR A 80 14.22 -0.11 2.53
N ILE A 81 14.18 -1.31 3.07
CA ILE A 81 15.22 -1.86 3.94
C ILE A 81 15.64 -3.21 3.33
N ILE A 82 16.95 -3.42 3.17
CA ILE A 82 17.50 -4.64 2.60
C ILE A 82 18.47 -5.24 3.61
N ASP A 83 18.21 -6.46 4.04
CA ASP A 83 19.07 -7.33 4.86
C ASP A 83 19.64 -6.66 6.13
N ASP A 84 18.90 -5.72 6.73
CA ASP A 84 19.39 -4.92 7.86
C ASP A 84 20.73 -4.19 7.62
N VAL A 85 21.08 -3.92 6.37
CA VAL A 85 22.34 -3.28 5.96
C VAL A 85 22.10 -1.96 5.24
N PHE A 86 21.06 -1.93 4.41
CA PHE A 86 20.80 -0.84 3.49
C PHE A 86 19.41 -0.27 3.68
N THR A 87 19.29 1.05 3.70
CA THR A 87 18.01 1.73 3.82
C THR A 87 17.89 2.86 2.81
N VAL A 88 16.73 2.94 2.15
CA VAL A 88 16.32 4.08 1.34
C VAL A 88 15.04 4.69 1.92
N ILE A 89 15.05 5.98 2.18
CA ILE A 89 13.86 6.76 2.50
C ILE A 89 13.70 7.80 1.42
N SER A 90 12.59 7.78 0.68
CA SER A 90 12.41 8.59 -0.52
C SER A 90 10.99 9.12 -0.65
N SER A 91 10.83 10.14 -1.49
CA SER A 91 9.52 10.56 -1.99
C SER A 91 9.04 9.70 -3.15
N ALA A 92 9.93 8.96 -3.81
CA ALA A 92 9.65 8.12 -4.98
C ALA A 92 8.74 6.94 -4.67
N ASN A 93 7.64 6.81 -5.39
CA ASN A 93 6.82 5.61 -5.38
C ASN A 93 7.44 4.52 -6.29
N LEU A 94 7.09 3.25 -6.04
CA LEU A 94 7.42 2.14 -6.94
C LEU A 94 6.44 2.13 -8.13
N ASN A 95 6.48 3.19 -8.93
CA ASN A 95 5.70 3.32 -10.15
C ASN A 95 6.52 3.99 -11.26
N THR A 96 6.09 3.85 -12.51
CA THR A 96 6.78 4.37 -13.69
C THR A 96 6.97 5.89 -13.62
N ARG A 97 6.00 6.60 -13.08
CA ARG A 97 6.05 8.07 -13.00
C ARG A 97 7.16 8.55 -12.10
N SER A 98 7.24 8.07 -10.86
CA SER A 98 8.29 8.45 -9.91
C SER A 98 9.68 7.96 -10.36
N MET A 99 9.75 6.80 -11.05
CA MET A 99 11.03 6.21 -11.44
C MET A 99 11.60 6.80 -12.73
N GLU A 100 10.78 7.40 -13.60
CA GLU A 100 11.20 7.84 -14.94
C GLU A 100 10.97 9.33 -15.22
N LYS A 101 10.03 9.99 -14.52
CA LYS A 101 9.55 11.32 -14.94
C LYS A 101 9.58 12.38 -13.85
N ASP A 102 9.21 12.04 -12.62
CA ASP A 102 9.10 13.00 -11.52
C ASP A 102 10.49 13.30 -10.93
N THR A 103 10.65 14.51 -10.40
CA THR A 103 11.81 14.84 -9.58
C THR A 103 11.55 14.37 -8.16
N GLU A 104 12.37 13.44 -7.69
CA GLU A 104 12.25 12.82 -6.39
C GLU A 104 13.47 13.09 -5.52
N LEU A 105 13.27 13.08 -4.21
CA LEU A 105 14.35 13.25 -3.24
C LEU A 105 14.37 12.05 -2.30
N GLY A 106 15.55 11.52 -2.01
CA GLY A 106 15.72 10.42 -1.09
C GLY A 106 17.06 10.45 -0.37
N ILE A 107 17.12 9.70 0.72
CA ILE A 107 18.32 9.46 1.49
C ILE A 107 18.64 7.96 1.38
N ILE A 108 19.89 7.65 1.10
CA ILE A 108 20.44 6.29 1.08
C ILE A 108 21.40 6.17 2.26
N LEU A 109 21.22 5.13 3.06
CA LEU A 109 22.05 4.84 4.22
C LEU A 109 22.57 3.40 4.15
N GLU A 110 23.88 3.25 4.22
CA GLU A 110 24.57 1.97 4.37
C GLU A 110 25.05 1.79 5.82
N ALA A 111 24.10 1.88 6.75
CA ALA A 111 24.34 1.79 8.18
C ALA A 111 23.49 0.69 8.79
N GLY A 112 24.08 -0.49 8.99
CA GLY A 112 23.37 -1.70 9.40
C GLY A 112 22.62 -1.55 10.73
N GLU A 113 23.16 -0.83 11.70
CA GLU A 113 22.47 -0.58 12.96
C GLU A 113 21.18 0.23 12.75
N VAL A 114 21.26 1.29 11.93
CA VAL A 114 20.11 2.13 11.61
C VAL A 114 19.06 1.36 10.81
N ALA A 115 19.50 0.58 9.83
CA ALA A 115 18.62 -0.24 9.00
C ALA A 115 17.86 -1.27 9.86
N ARG A 116 18.58 -1.99 10.72
CA ARG A 116 18.00 -2.98 11.62
C ARG A 116 17.03 -2.36 12.61
N ASP A 117 17.41 -1.26 13.26
CA ASP A 117 16.58 -0.62 14.27
C ASP A 117 15.29 -0.07 13.65
N LEU A 118 15.37 0.52 12.44
CA LEU A 118 14.20 0.97 11.71
C LEU A 118 13.29 -0.21 11.33
N ARG A 119 13.85 -1.30 10.80
CA ARG A 119 13.06 -2.51 10.51
C ARG A 119 12.37 -3.03 11.77
N LYS A 120 13.11 -3.16 12.87
CA LYS A 120 12.55 -3.65 14.14
C LYS A 120 11.41 -2.79 14.65
N GLN A 121 11.52 -1.47 14.55
CA GLN A 121 10.44 -0.56 14.94
C GLN A 121 9.22 -0.74 14.03
N LEU A 122 9.40 -0.71 12.72
CA LEU A 122 8.30 -0.86 11.75
C LEU A 122 7.62 -2.22 11.88
N TRP A 123 8.39 -3.31 11.89
CA TRP A 123 7.84 -4.65 12.01
C TRP A 123 7.21 -4.90 13.37
N GLY A 124 7.77 -4.32 14.43
CA GLY A 124 7.17 -4.35 15.76
C GLY A 124 5.78 -3.73 15.80
N LEU A 125 5.60 -2.58 15.13
CA LEU A 125 4.29 -1.96 14.98
C LEU A 125 3.31 -2.88 14.21
N HIS A 126 3.76 -3.44 13.10
CA HIS A 126 2.91 -4.25 12.22
C HIS A 126 2.54 -5.61 12.82
N THR A 127 3.38 -6.17 13.67
CA THR A 127 3.22 -7.51 14.24
C THR A 127 2.85 -7.51 15.73
N LYS A 128 2.56 -6.34 16.31
CA LYS A 128 2.33 -6.19 17.77
C LYS A 128 3.46 -6.77 18.61
N GLN A 129 4.70 -6.45 18.23
CA GLN A 129 5.92 -6.88 18.92
C GLN A 129 6.09 -8.42 18.97
N ASN A 130 5.55 -9.14 18.00
CA ASN A 130 5.75 -10.58 17.89
C ASN A 130 7.22 -10.88 17.57
N ALA A 131 7.94 -11.46 18.54
CA ALA A 131 9.38 -11.71 18.41
C ALA A 131 9.74 -12.66 17.25
N ALA A 132 8.90 -13.64 16.97
CA ALA A 132 9.12 -14.57 15.85
C ALA A 132 8.93 -13.90 14.47
N ALA A 133 8.11 -12.84 14.38
CA ALA A 133 7.90 -12.06 13.17
C ALA A 133 8.88 -10.87 13.06
N ASN A 134 9.65 -10.59 14.10
CA ASN A 134 10.53 -9.43 14.18
C ASN A 134 11.84 -9.79 14.94
N PRO A 135 12.70 -10.63 14.32
CA PRO A 135 13.94 -11.10 14.96
C PRO A 135 14.94 -9.97 15.18
N GLU A 136 15.96 -10.24 16.02
CA GLU A 136 17.04 -9.29 16.31
C GLU A 136 17.82 -8.89 15.05
N GLY A 137 18.00 -9.78 14.08
CA GLY A 137 18.64 -9.48 12.81
C GLY A 137 18.29 -10.49 11.74
N MET A 138 18.43 -10.07 10.49
CA MET A 138 18.21 -10.87 9.29
C MET A 138 19.55 -11.44 8.80
N TYR A 139 20.15 -12.33 9.59
CA TYR A 139 21.55 -12.74 9.41
C TYR A 139 21.79 -13.78 8.32
N ASN A 140 20.76 -14.51 7.94
CA ASN A 140 20.88 -15.56 6.94
C ASN A 140 19.52 -15.95 6.35
N TYR A 141 19.57 -16.77 5.30
CA TYR A 141 18.38 -17.22 4.57
C TYR A 141 17.37 -17.96 5.44
N ASN A 142 17.81 -18.81 6.38
CA ASN A 142 16.89 -19.58 7.21
C ASN A 142 16.05 -18.67 8.11
N VAL A 143 16.68 -17.65 8.73
CA VAL A 143 15.96 -16.64 9.52
C VAL A 143 14.94 -15.90 8.65
N ALA A 144 15.32 -15.52 7.43
CA ALA A 144 14.40 -14.85 6.51
C ALA A 144 13.21 -15.75 6.12
N GLU A 145 13.44 -17.03 5.89
CA GLU A 145 12.40 -18.01 5.56
C GLU A 145 11.45 -18.24 6.73
N ASP A 146 11.97 -18.46 7.94
CA ASP A 146 11.18 -18.62 9.16
C ASP A 146 10.29 -17.39 9.40
N VAL A 147 10.84 -16.19 9.27
CA VAL A 147 10.10 -14.94 9.43
C VAL A 147 9.03 -14.79 8.37
N PHE A 148 9.32 -15.11 7.12
CA PHE A 148 8.35 -15.10 6.03
C PHE A 148 7.15 -16.00 6.35
N ASP A 149 7.40 -17.21 6.83
CA ASP A 149 6.34 -18.16 7.21
C ASP A 149 5.52 -17.66 8.40
N VAL A 150 6.17 -17.02 9.38
CA VAL A 150 5.46 -16.40 10.51
C VAL A 150 4.55 -15.29 10.02
N TRP A 151 5.00 -14.40 9.15
CA TRP A 151 4.16 -13.34 8.58
C TRP A 151 2.96 -13.93 7.82
N GLY A 152 3.16 -15.00 7.07
CA GLY A 152 2.08 -15.73 6.41
C GLY A 152 0.99 -16.21 7.41
N LYS A 153 1.42 -16.75 8.56
CA LYS A 153 0.50 -17.16 9.64
C LYS A 153 -0.25 -15.97 10.26
N LEU A 154 0.41 -14.82 10.47
CA LEU A 154 -0.25 -13.62 10.99
C LEU A 154 -1.35 -13.12 10.03
N LEU A 155 -1.06 -13.12 8.73
CA LEU A 155 -2.02 -12.74 7.69
C LEU A 155 -3.22 -13.72 7.65
N GLU A 156 -2.96 -15.01 7.72
CA GLU A 156 -4.01 -16.04 7.74
C GLU A 156 -4.88 -15.93 8.99
N ASN A 157 -4.29 -15.72 10.16
CA ASN A 157 -5.03 -15.50 11.41
C ASN A 157 -5.97 -14.30 11.30
N ASN A 158 -5.51 -13.19 10.71
CA ASN A 158 -6.34 -12.02 10.46
C ASN A 158 -7.45 -12.30 9.44
N ARG A 159 -7.16 -13.08 8.40
CA ARG A 159 -8.16 -13.50 7.42
C ARG A 159 -9.26 -14.33 8.08
N GLN A 160 -8.89 -15.24 8.96
CA GLN A 160 -9.83 -16.05 9.71
C GLN A 160 -10.66 -15.21 10.68
N ALA A 161 -10.04 -14.33 11.47
CA ALA A 161 -10.75 -13.41 12.36
C ALA A 161 -11.78 -12.54 11.60
N LYS A 162 -11.45 -12.10 10.39
CA LYS A 162 -12.39 -11.36 9.55
C LYS A 162 -13.56 -12.21 9.06
N LYS A 163 -13.32 -13.49 8.70
CA LYS A 163 -14.39 -14.44 8.34
C LYS A 163 -15.34 -14.70 9.51
N GLU A 164 -14.81 -14.76 10.72
CA GLU A 164 -15.55 -14.92 11.97
C GLU A 164 -16.24 -13.63 12.45
N LYS A 165 -16.19 -12.57 11.62
CA LYS A 165 -16.81 -11.27 11.90
C LYS A 165 -16.27 -10.59 13.15
N SER A 166 -15.01 -10.81 13.51
CA SER A 166 -14.35 -10.04 14.57
C SER A 166 -14.43 -8.54 14.26
N SER A 167 -14.69 -7.74 15.27
CA SER A 167 -14.79 -6.27 15.13
C SER A 167 -13.46 -5.59 14.84
N LYS A 168 -12.34 -6.26 15.14
CA LYS A 168 -10.98 -5.74 14.97
C LYS A 168 -10.02 -6.82 14.50
N PRO A 169 -8.89 -6.43 13.87
CA PRO A 169 -7.84 -7.37 13.50
C PRO A 169 -7.06 -7.86 14.73
N LEU A 170 -6.43 -9.02 14.62
CA LEU A 170 -5.46 -9.51 15.60
C LEU A 170 -4.13 -8.72 15.51
N TYR A 171 -3.73 -8.41 14.27
CA TYR A 171 -2.53 -7.62 13.94
C TYR A 171 -2.94 -6.45 13.04
N PRO A 172 -2.27 -5.28 13.08
CA PRO A 172 -2.68 -4.08 12.32
C PRO A 172 -2.29 -4.16 10.85
N LEU A 173 -2.49 -5.31 10.22
CA LEU A 173 -2.21 -5.56 8.81
C LEU A 173 -3.19 -6.60 8.24
N ARG A 174 -3.39 -6.57 6.94
CA ARG A 174 -4.12 -7.62 6.21
C ARG A 174 -3.44 -7.88 4.88
N GLN A 175 -3.67 -9.04 4.31
CA GLN A 175 -3.23 -9.30 2.94
C GLN A 175 -3.86 -8.28 2.00
N PHE A 176 -3.06 -7.72 1.11
CA PHE A 176 -3.54 -6.82 0.08
C PHE A 176 -4.50 -7.57 -0.85
N PHE A 177 -5.60 -6.95 -1.12
CA PHE A 177 -6.56 -7.43 -2.11
C PHE A 177 -6.92 -6.28 -3.05
N ARG A 178 -6.78 -6.53 -4.33
CA ARG A 178 -7.12 -5.56 -5.35
C ARG A 178 -8.51 -5.88 -5.93
N PRO A 179 -9.55 -5.11 -5.58
CA PRO A 179 -10.91 -5.38 -6.06
C PRO A 179 -11.11 -4.98 -7.53
N ASN A 180 -10.28 -4.06 -8.04
CA ASN A 180 -10.33 -3.59 -9.42
C ASN A 180 -8.94 -3.72 -10.05
N PRO A 181 -8.77 -4.55 -11.09
CA PRO A 181 -7.48 -4.75 -11.75
C PRO A 181 -7.06 -3.58 -12.66
N LYS A 182 -7.85 -2.51 -12.79
CA LYS A 182 -7.45 -1.35 -13.61
C LYS A 182 -6.17 -0.76 -13.07
N VAL A 183 -5.11 -0.85 -13.85
CA VAL A 183 -3.81 -0.21 -13.58
C VAL A 183 -3.68 0.92 -14.58
N SER A 184 -3.49 2.14 -14.08
CA SER A 184 -3.01 3.23 -14.91
C SER A 184 -1.49 3.15 -14.96
N ARG A 185 -0.89 3.16 -16.16
CA ARG A 185 0.56 3.36 -16.32
C ARG A 185 1.01 4.79 -15.98
N ALA A 186 0.05 5.67 -15.70
CA ALA A 186 0.29 7.06 -15.37
C ALA A 186 0.35 7.33 -13.86
N ASP A 187 0.03 6.32 -13.03
CA ASP A 187 0.06 6.42 -11.57
C ASP A 187 1.39 5.97 -11.00
#